data_595e48e42fc9b670b677445a651cd4bb
#
_entry.id   595e48e42fc9b670b677445a651cd4bb
#
_cell.length_a   1.000
_cell.length_b   1.000
_cell.length_c   1.000
_cell.angle_alpha   90.00
_cell.angle_beta   90.00
_cell.angle_gamma   90.00
#
_symmetry.space_group_name_H-M   'P 1'
#
loop_
_entity.id
_entity.type
_entity.pdbx_description
1 polymer ?
#
loop_
_entity_poly.entity_id
_entity_poly.type
_entity_poly.pdbx_seq_one_letter_code
_entity_poly.pdbx_strand_id
1 'polypeptide(L)'
;MARIKCTEMDHIVLNVSDVERSLRFYSEVLGLKGERVEEFKSGKVGFPSVRINDGTIIDLFPTKHAAPLEENKKTNGNLNHFCLVVGAEDFSGITEYLTANQIAIREGPVSRWGARGRATSVYFLDPDGNEVEIRCY
;
A
#
# COMPACT_ATOMS: atom_id res chain seq x y z
N MET A 1 -17.27 -26.22 13.50
CA MET A 1 -16.51 -25.10 14.09
C MET A 1 -15.05 -25.18 13.66
N ALA A 2 -14.47 -24.04 13.34
CA ALA A 2 -13.06 -23.99 12.99
C ALA A 2 -12.19 -24.27 14.22
N ARG A 3 -11.15 -25.11 14.05
CA ARG A 3 -10.16 -25.39 15.10
C ARG A 3 -9.05 -24.34 15.13
N ILE A 4 -8.92 -23.58 14.02
CA ILE A 4 -7.89 -22.54 13.88
C ILE A 4 -8.58 -21.20 14.07
N LYS A 5 -7.97 -20.36 14.89
CA LYS A 5 -8.42 -18.97 15.12
C LYS A 5 -7.32 -18.04 14.66
N CYS A 6 -7.52 -17.44 13.50
CA CYS A 6 -6.63 -16.37 13.02
C CYS A 6 -6.84 -15.12 13.87
N THR A 7 -5.76 -14.53 14.33
CA THR A 7 -5.81 -13.37 15.25
C THR A 7 -5.43 -12.05 14.59
N GLU A 8 -4.61 -12.10 13.55
CA GLU A 8 -4.16 -10.89 12.85
C GLU A 8 -3.57 -11.23 11.49
N MET A 9 -3.35 -10.23 10.69
CA MET A 9 -2.58 -10.35 9.46
C MET A 9 -1.12 -9.96 9.75
N ASP A 10 -0.17 -10.89 9.60
CA ASP A 10 1.24 -10.64 9.84
C ASP A 10 1.88 -9.80 8.72
N HIS A 11 1.75 -10.26 7.49
CA HIS A 11 2.29 -9.52 6.35
C HIS A 11 1.60 -9.91 5.05
N ILE A 12 1.69 -9.00 4.07
CA ILE A 12 1.45 -9.29 2.67
C ILE A 12 2.73 -9.01 1.88
N VAL A 13 2.83 -9.61 0.71
CA VAL A 13 4.01 -9.47 -0.14
C VAL A 13 3.58 -8.90 -1.48
N LEU A 14 4.20 -7.79 -1.88
CA LEU A 14 4.00 -7.19 -3.19
C LEU A 14 5.23 -7.43 -4.04
N ASN A 15 5.03 -7.91 -5.25
CA ASN A 15 6.09 -7.95 -6.25
C ASN A 15 6.26 -6.55 -6.82
N VAL A 16 7.48 -6.01 -6.75
CA VAL A 16 7.77 -4.65 -7.18
C VAL A 16 8.87 -4.65 -8.24
N SER A 17 8.70 -3.82 -9.25
CA SER A 17 9.66 -3.70 -10.34
C SER A 17 10.88 -2.85 -9.97
N ASP A 18 10.68 -1.86 -9.10
CA ASP A 18 11.71 -0.93 -8.65
C ASP A 18 11.52 -0.67 -7.16
N VAL A 19 12.38 -1.29 -6.34
CA VAL A 19 12.28 -1.22 -4.88
C VAL A 19 12.42 0.22 -4.37
N GLU A 20 13.33 1.02 -4.93
CA GLU A 20 13.51 2.40 -4.47
C GLU A 20 12.28 3.25 -4.76
N ARG A 21 11.66 3.06 -5.92
CA ARG A 21 10.41 3.74 -6.27
C ARG A 21 9.27 3.35 -5.33
N SER A 22 9.15 2.06 -5.02
CA SER A 22 8.15 1.57 -4.09
C SER A 22 8.39 2.06 -2.66
N LEU A 23 9.65 2.07 -2.20
CA LEU A 23 10.00 2.64 -0.90
C LEU A 23 9.65 4.12 -0.81
N ARG A 24 9.94 4.89 -1.86
CA ARG A 24 9.55 6.31 -1.90
C ARG A 24 8.04 6.47 -1.78
N PHE A 25 7.29 5.68 -2.52
CA PHE A 25 5.83 5.72 -2.47
C PHE A 25 5.30 5.38 -1.08
N TYR A 26 5.66 4.22 -0.54
CA TYR A 26 5.10 3.75 0.73
C TYR A 26 5.67 4.50 1.95
N SER A 27 6.94 4.85 1.94
CA SER A 27 7.58 5.51 3.09
C SER A 27 7.51 7.03 3.02
N GLU A 28 7.84 7.65 1.89
CA GLU A 28 7.88 9.12 1.81
C GLU A 28 6.50 9.71 1.57
N VAL A 29 5.69 9.12 0.67
CA VAL A 29 4.36 9.65 0.35
C VAL A 29 3.33 9.19 1.37
N LEU A 30 3.23 7.88 1.63
CA LEU A 30 2.24 7.33 2.56
C LEU A 30 2.70 7.33 4.03
N GLY A 31 3.94 7.61 4.30
CA GLY A 31 4.45 7.76 5.67
C GLY A 31 4.67 6.46 6.43
N LEU A 32 4.73 5.31 5.75
CA LEU A 32 4.99 4.03 6.40
C LEU A 32 6.48 3.90 6.73
N LYS A 33 6.79 3.38 7.91
CA LYS A 33 8.18 3.21 8.33
C LYS A 33 8.86 2.10 7.52
N GLY A 34 9.96 2.42 6.83
CA GLY A 34 10.79 1.43 6.17
C GLY A 34 11.53 0.54 7.16
N GLU A 35 11.65 -0.75 6.84
CA GLU A 35 12.40 -1.72 7.63
C GLU A 35 13.35 -2.50 6.76
N ARG A 36 14.54 -2.80 7.30
CA ARG A 36 15.62 -3.53 6.63
C ARG A 36 16.07 -2.85 5.33
N VAL A 37 15.89 -1.54 5.23
CA VAL A 37 16.22 -0.78 4.02
C VAL A 37 17.73 -0.75 3.79
N GLU A 38 18.51 -0.46 4.85
CA GLU A 38 19.97 -0.43 4.74
C GLU A 38 20.56 -1.82 4.52
N GLU A 39 20.00 -2.84 5.16
CA GLU A 39 20.39 -4.24 4.98
C GLU A 39 20.10 -4.70 3.54
N PHE A 40 19.00 -4.26 2.97
CA PHE A 40 18.68 -4.54 1.57
C PHE A 40 19.68 -3.83 0.63
N LYS A 41 19.95 -2.55 0.84
CA LYS A 41 20.89 -1.77 0.02
C LYS A 41 22.30 -2.35 0.06
N SER A 42 22.71 -2.91 1.20
CA SER A 42 24.03 -3.53 1.36
C SER A 42 24.06 -5.00 0.92
N GLY A 43 22.94 -5.55 0.45
CA GLY A 43 22.86 -6.94 -0.01
C GLY A 43 22.74 -7.99 1.08
N LYS A 44 22.52 -7.59 2.34
CA LYS A 44 22.38 -8.52 3.47
C LYS A 44 21.06 -9.27 3.47
N VAL A 45 20.00 -8.66 2.93
CA VAL A 45 18.67 -9.26 2.81
C VAL A 45 18.15 -9.10 1.40
N GLY A 46 17.23 -9.98 0.99
CA GLY A 46 16.70 -10.00 -0.38
C GLY A 46 15.61 -8.98 -0.66
N PHE A 47 15.03 -8.38 0.37
CA PHE A 47 13.93 -7.42 0.22
C PHE A 47 13.77 -6.56 1.48
N PRO A 48 13.35 -5.29 1.33
CA PRO A 48 12.94 -4.46 2.45
C PRO A 48 11.43 -4.63 2.72
N SER A 49 10.96 -4.00 3.80
CA SER A 49 9.55 -3.97 4.16
C SER A 49 9.14 -2.57 4.58
N VAL A 50 7.84 -2.32 4.64
CA VAL A 50 7.27 -1.13 5.25
C VAL A 50 6.28 -1.56 6.33
N ARG A 51 6.28 -0.84 7.45
CA ARG A 51 5.50 -1.21 8.62
C ARG A 51 4.20 -0.42 8.71
N ILE A 52 3.09 -1.14 8.84
CA ILE A 52 1.75 -0.54 9.01
C ILE A 52 1.48 -0.27 10.49
N ASN A 53 1.69 -1.27 11.34
CA ASN A 53 1.54 -1.21 12.79
C ASN A 53 2.45 -2.24 13.45
N ASP A 54 2.33 -2.43 14.77
CA ASP A 54 3.21 -3.36 15.52
C ASP A 54 3.13 -4.80 15.02
N GLY A 55 2.01 -5.19 14.44
CA GLY A 55 1.77 -6.58 14.02
C GLY A 55 1.78 -6.83 12.52
N THR A 56 1.83 -5.80 11.67
CA THR A 56 1.62 -5.98 10.23
C THR A 56 2.60 -5.17 9.39
N ILE A 57 3.23 -5.84 8.43
CA ILE A 57 4.14 -5.22 7.45
C ILE A 57 3.73 -5.57 6.03
N ILE A 58 4.26 -4.82 5.08
CA ILE A 58 4.23 -5.15 3.64
C ILE A 58 5.66 -5.40 3.20
N ASP A 59 5.94 -6.59 2.68
CA ASP A 59 7.22 -6.93 2.08
C ASP A 59 7.25 -6.48 0.63
N LEU A 60 8.36 -5.87 0.21
CA LEU A 60 8.55 -5.40 -1.16
C LEU A 60 9.56 -6.31 -1.86
N PHE A 61 9.07 -7.28 -2.62
CA PHE A 61 9.89 -8.27 -3.32
C PHE A 61 10.33 -7.76 -4.68
N PRO A 62 11.64 -7.59 -4.92
CA PRO A 62 12.12 -7.25 -6.25
C PRO A 62 11.76 -8.34 -7.24
N THR A 63 11.18 -7.97 -8.38
CA THR A 63 10.87 -8.90 -9.45
C THR A 63 11.49 -8.44 -10.77
N LYS A 64 12.07 -9.37 -11.51
CA LYS A 64 12.63 -9.11 -12.85
C LYS A 64 11.56 -9.16 -13.95
N HIS A 65 10.36 -9.63 -13.61
CA HIS A 65 9.28 -9.92 -14.57
C HIS A 65 8.13 -8.91 -14.51
N ALA A 66 8.27 -7.83 -13.75
CA ALA A 66 7.27 -6.78 -13.79
C ALA A 66 7.32 -6.11 -15.17
N ALA A 67 6.24 -6.21 -15.91
CA ALA A 67 6.11 -5.49 -17.17
C ALA A 67 6.20 -3.99 -16.92
N PRO A 68 6.71 -3.21 -17.90
CA PRO A 68 6.63 -1.75 -17.83
C PRO A 68 5.17 -1.37 -17.62
N LEU A 69 4.89 -0.54 -16.61
CA LEU A 69 3.54 -0.15 -16.31
C LEU A 69 3.03 0.86 -17.33
N GLU A 70 1.86 0.59 -17.88
CA GLU A 70 1.07 1.65 -18.47
C GLU A 70 0.60 2.57 -17.33
N GLU A 71 0.74 3.87 -17.53
CA GLU A 71 0.38 4.86 -16.54
C GLU A 71 -1.06 4.67 -16.08
N ASN A 72 -1.26 4.64 -14.76
CA ASN A 72 -2.56 4.51 -14.11
C ASN A 72 -3.36 3.26 -14.50
N LYS A 73 -2.70 2.15 -14.79
CA LYS A 73 -3.34 0.87 -15.10
C LYS A 73 -3.13 -0.13 -13.98
N LYS A 74 -4.23 -0.70 -13.49
CA LYS A 74 -4.20 -1.77 -12.51
C LYS A 74 -3.65 -3.06 -13.14
N THR A 75 -2.65 -3.68 -12.49
CA THR A 75 -1.91 -4.81 -13.07
C THR A 75 -2.17 -6.15 -12.40
N ASN A 76 -2.79 -6.15 -11.22
CA ASN A 76 -2.94 -7.35 -10.41
C ASN A 76 -4.34 -7.95 -10.54
N GLY A 77 -4.44 -9.20 -11.04
CA GLY A 77 -5.70 -9.89 -11.22
C GLY A 77 -6.26 -10.56 -9.95
N ASN A 78 -5.41 -11.00 -9.03
CA ASN A 78 -5.84 -11.68 -7.80
C ASN A 78 -6.06 -10.73 -6.64
N LEU A 79 -5.14 -9.79 -6.42
CA LEU A 79 -5.29 -8.75 -5.42
C LEU A 79 -6.12 -7.64 -6.02
N ASN A 80 -7.41 -7.58 -5.67
CA ASN A 80 -8.25 -6.48 -6.14
C ASN A 80 -7.74 -5.14 -5.59
N HIS A 81 -7.62 -5.03 -4.28
CA HIS A 81 -7.02 -3.89 -3.59
C HIS A 81 -6.76 -4.26 -2.13
N PHE A 82 -6.04 -3.42 -1.43
CA PHE A 82 -5.97 -3.46 0.03
C PHE A 82 -6.22 -2.07 0.60
N CYS A 83 -6.67 -2.02 1.85
CA CYS A 83 -7.13 -0.79 2.47
C CYS A 83 -6.31 -0.46 3.71
N LEU A 84 -5.90 0.80 3.81
CA LEU A 84 -5.24 1.38 4.98
C LEU A 84 -6.19 2.40 5.63
N VAL A 85 -6.16 2.45 6.96
CA VAL A 85 -6.96 3.41 7.73
C VAL A 85 -6.07 4.55 8.16
N VAL A 86 -6.57 5.77 8.00
CA VAL A 86 -5.93 7.00 8.51
C VAL A 86 -6.92 7.75 9.40
N GLY A 87 -6.38 8.63 10.24
CA GLY A 87 -7.20 9.52 11.06
C GLY A 87 -7.84 10.64 10.24
N ALA A 88 -8.84 11.29 10.81
CA ALA A 88 -9.60 12.36 10.14
C ALA A 88 -8.71 13.53 9.71
N GLU A 89 -7.71 13.88 10.52
CA GLU A 89 -6.78 14.96 10.18
C GLU A 89 -5.96 14.66 8.93
N ASP A 90 -5.47 13.42 8.81
CA ASP A 90 -4.69 12.99 7.66
C ASP A 90 -5.55 12.75 6.43
N PHE A 91 -6.83 12.41 6.62
CA PHE A 91 -7.77 12.23 5.51
C PHE A 91 -8.22 13.56 4.92
N SER A 92 -8.28 14.61 5.72
CA SER A 92 -8.62 15.95 5.25
C SER A 92 -7.60 16.43 4.21
N GLY A 93 -8.07 16.80 3.02
CA GLY A 93 -7.21 17.23 1.93
C GLY A 93 -6.40 16.10 1.27
N ILE A 94 -6.76 14.82 1.51
CA ILE A 94 -6.02 13.67 0.98
C ILE A 94 -5.94 13.67 -0.55
N THR A 95 -7.00 14.06 -1.24
CA THR A 95 -7.02 14.07 -2.71
C THR A 95 -6.06 15.11 -3.28
N GLU A 96 -6.03 16.29 -2.68
CA GLU A 96 -5.09 17.36 -3.06
C GLU A 96 -3.65 16.95 -2.78
N TYR A 97 -3.43 16.34 -1.64
CA TYR A 97 -2.10 15.84 -1.26
C TYR A 97 -1.58 14.78 -2.23
N LEU A 98 -2.40 13.77 -2.54
CA LEU A 98 -2.01 12.71 -3.48
C LEU A 98 -1.77 13.27 -4.88
N THR A 99 -2.64 14.16 -5.34
CA THR A 99 -2.49 14.81 -6.64
C THR A 99 -1.21 15.64 -6.73
N ALA A 100 -0.87 16.36 -5.66
CA ALA A 100 0.37 17.13 -5.58
C ALA A 100 1.62 16.23 -5.61
N ASN A 101 1.50 14.98 -5.21
CA ASN A 101 2.55 13.96 -5.31
C ASN A 101 2.45 13.13 -6.60
N GLN A 102 1.71 13.62 -7.60
CA GLN A 102 1.56 12.99 -8.92
C GLN A 102 0.87 11.63 -8.88
N ILE A 103 -0.01 11.43 -7.91
CA ILE A 103 -0.82 10.21 -7.77
C ILE A 103 -2.24 10.54 -8.21
N ALA A 104 -2.70 9.89 -9.28
CA ALA A 104 -4.05 10.08 -9.80
C ALA A 104 -5.07 9.36 -8.91
N ILE A 105 -6.13 10.06 -8.54
CA ILE A 105 -7.25 9.45 -7.81
C ILE A 105 -8.10 8.68 -8.82
N ARG A 106 -8.30 7.39 -8.55
CA ARG A 106 -9.12 6.52 -9.41
C ARG A 106 -10.60 6.63 -9.06
N GLU A 107 -10.90 6.74 -7.76
CA GLU A 107 -12.26 6.83 -7.24
C GLU A 107 -12.24 7.51 -5.88
N GLY A 108 -13.29 8.26 -5.61
CA GLY A 108 -13.53 8.83 -4.29
C GLY A 108 -13.22 10.32 -4.18
N PRO A 109 -13.58 10.92 -3.04
CA PRO A 109 -14.10 10.28 -1.82
C PRO A 109 -15.49 9.65 -2.01
N VAL A 110 -15.65 8.43 -1.55
CA VAL A 110 -16.90 7.65 -1.64
C VAL A 110 -17.16 6.87 -0.36
N SER A 111 -18.43 6.56 -0.09
CA SER A 111 -18.79 5.72 1.05
C SER A 111 -18.66 4.24 0.67
N ARG A 112 -17.93 3.49 1.51
CA ARG A 112 -17.69 2.05 1.29
C ARG A 112 -17.78 1.27 2.61
N TRP A 113 -18.14 0.01 2.51
CA TRP A 113 -18.06 -0.95 3.61
C TRP A 113 -16.61 -1.26 3.93
N GLY A 114 -16.33 -1.50 5.21
CA GLY A 114 -15.03 -1.94 5.71
C GLY A 114 -15.20 -2.72 7.01
N ALA A 115 -14.08 -3.05 7.64
CA ALA A 115 -14.05 -3.91 8.83
C ALA A 115 -14.85 -3.37 10.01
N ARG A 116 -15.03 -2.05 10.11
CA ARG A 116 -15.78 -1.37 11.18
C ARG A 116 -17.05 -0.67 10.66
N GLY A 117 -17.59 -1.11 9.52
CA GLY A 117 -18.78 -0.53 8.90
C GLY A 117 -18.44 0.47 7.81
N ARG A 118 -19.37 1.35 7.48
CA ARG A 118 -19.16 2.34 6.42
C ARG A 118 -18.23 3.46 6.84
N ALA A 119 -17.43 3.89 5.89
CA ALA A 119 -16.52 5.01 6.04
C ALA A 119 -16.28 5.67 4.68
N THR A 120 -15.52 6.76 4.65
CA THR A 120 -15.17 7.46 3.43
C THR A 120 -13.82 6.97 2.92
N SER A 121 -13.75 6.66 1.63
CA SER A 121 -12.57 6.07 1.00
C SER A 121 -12.14 6.80 -0.26
N VAL A 122 -10.85 6.78 -0.54
CA VAL A 122 -10.25 7.15 -1.83
C VAL A 122 -9.40 5.99 -2.34
N TYR A 123 -9.32 5.85 -3.65
CA TYR A 123 -8.60 4.76 -4.33
C TYR A 123 -7.57 5.33 -5.29
N PHE A 124 -6.39 4.74 -5.29
CA PHE A 124 -5.29 5.11 -6.19
C PHE A 124 -4.36 3.91 -6.40
N LEU A 125 -3.45 4.00 -7.36
CA LEU A 125 -2.50 2.94 -7.64
C LEU A 125 -1.13 3.23 -7.01
N ASP A 126 -0.46 2.17 -6.57
CA ASP A 126 0.96 2.22 -6.25
C ASP A 126 1.81 2.20 -7.55
N PRO A 127 3.14 2.35 -7.47
CA PRO A 127 3.99 2.36 -8.66
C PRO A 127 3.95 1.10 -9.52
N ASP A 128 3.48 -0.02 -8.99
CA ASP A 128 3.37 -1.29 -9.71
C ASP A 128 1.94 -1.62 -10.13
N GLY A 129 1.01 -0.69 -9.99
CA GLY A 129 -0.38 -0.87 -10.40
C GLY A 129 -1.22 -1.64 -9.39
N ASN A 130 -0.75 -1.79 -8.15
CA ASN A 130 -1.58 -2.32 -7.08
C ASN A 130 -2.53 -1.22 -6.60
N GLU A 131 -3.82 -1.55 -6.48
CA GLU A 131 -4.79 -0.59 -6.00
C GLU A 131 -4.75 -0.48 -4.48
N VAL A 132 -4.60 0.75 -4.01
CA VAL A 132 -4.59 1.09 -2.59
C VAL A 132 -5.86 1.90 -2.28
N GLU A 133 -6.57 1.50 -1.24
CA GLU A 133 -7.67 2.26 -0.66
C GLU A 133 -7.18 2.89 0.64
N ILE A 134 -7.45 4.17 0.83
CA ILE A 134 -7.28 4.84 2.12
C ILE A 134 -8.64 5.28 2.61
N ARG A 135 -8.94 4.98 3.87
CA ARG A 135 -10.24 5.30 4.46
C ARG A 135 -10.12 5.94 5.84
N CYS A 136 -11.12 6.72 6.16
CA CYS A 136 -11.30 7.33 7.47
C CYS A 136 -12.70 6.99 7.99
N TYR A 137 -12.75 6.44 9.19
CA TYR A 137 -14.00 6.16 9.90
C TYR A 137 -14.61 7.41 10.58
#